data_61f72b383eb8d8871c718eaafe7adbe8
#
_entry.id   61f72b383eb8d8871c718eaafe7adbe8
#
_cell.length_a   1.000
_cell.length_b   1.000
_cell.length_c   1.000
_cell.angle_alpha   90.00
_cell.angle_beta   90.00
_cell.angle_gamma   90.00
#
_symmetry.space_group_name_H-M   'P 1'
#
loop_
_entity.id
_entity.type
_entity.pdbx_description
1 polymer ?
#
loop_
_entity_poly.entity_id
_entity_poly.type
_entity_poly.pdbx_seq_one_letter_code
_entity_poly.pdbx_strand_id
1 'polypeptide(L)'
;MRRFTFETPEGDLAALEFGDPAKKLAALWLHATGFNAMTYQSILAPLGLRTKIQAVDLRGHGRSTLPAKPSSLRSWKRYRDDIIAFLDRESPINPVVLGGHSMGATVALMVAGARPEKVAGLVLVDPVILPPRYYMAMHLMPFGFRRGGHHMAKQARRRRNKFDSREHIQYKYKGRGAFATWRDPFLADYILDAFDRTDGNDPDSEKQTWQLLCDPKWEVATFMAQRNRLWGALGKVKKHKIPITVLRPDRDSVLTDQVAARMTRKCPHLVLKERANTTHFLPMEAPYDVRDQLSSYISSLIEGLAEDEVGPMKRTLRGR
;
A
#
# COMPACT_ATOMS: atom_id res chain seq x y z
N MET A 1 5.29 11.96 14.19
CA MET A 1 4.25 11.64 13.20
C MET A 1 3.26 12.79 13.14
N ARG A 2 2.88 13.21 11.93
CA ARG A 2 1.87 14.24 11.66
C ARG A 2 0.78 13.64 10.78
N ARG A 3 -0.49 13.95 11.09
CA ARG A 3 -1.61 13.68 10.19
C ARG A 3 -1.84 14.88 9.30
N PHE A 4 -2.14 14.67 8.04
CA PHE A 4 -2.54 15.72 7.13
C PHE A 4 -3.51 15.19 6.08
N THR A 5 -4.13 16.10 5.37
CA THR A 5 -5.14 15.79 4.37
C THR A 5 -4.71 16.37 3.01
N PHE A 6 -4.78 15.55 2.00
CA PHE A 6 -4.64 15.96 0.62
C PHE A 6 -6.02 16.20 0.04
N GLU A 7 -6.39 17.46 -0.07
CA GLU A 7 -7.69 17.89 -0.58
C GLU A 7 -7.77 17.73 -2.09
N THR A 8 -8.88 17.20 -2.57
CA THR A 8 -9.25 17.13 -3.99
C THR A 8 -10.69 17.61 -4.18
N PRO A 9 -11.11 17.98 -5.42
CA PRO A 9 -12.50 18.36 -5.67
C PRO A 9 -13.54 17.27 -5.37
N GLU A 10 -13.11 16.01 -5.32
CA GLU A 10 -14.00 14.85 -5.06
C GLU A 10 -14.08 14.49 -3.57
N GLY A 11 -13.20 15.03 -2.71
CA GLY A 11 -12.99 14.66 -1.31
C GLY A 11 -11.49 14.51 -1.01
N ASP A 12 -11.16 13.97 0.13
CA ASP A 12 -9.82 14.04 0.68
C ASP A 12 -9.14 12.67 0.80
N LEU A 13 -7.84 12.63 0.54
CA LEU A 13 -6.97 11.55 0.96
C LEU A 13 -6.34 11.91 2.31
N ALA A 14 -6.58 11.09 3.32
CA ALA A 14 -5.90 11.20 4.59
C ALA A 14 -4.51 10.57 4.50
N ALA A 15 -3.53 11.20 5.15
CA ALA A 15 -2.16 10.74 5.12
C ALA A 15 -1.46 10.92 6.48
N LEU A 16 -0.46 10.08 6.69
CA LEU A 16 0.48 10.16 7.79
C LEU A 16 1.85 10.56 7.24
N GLU A 17 2.53 11.45 7.95
CA GLU A 17 3.88 11.87 7.64
C GLU A 17 4.80 11.58 8.83
N PHE A 18 5.94 10.97 8.54
CA PHE A 18 6.99 10.64 9.49
C PHE A 18 8.26 11.38 9.08
N GLY A 19 8.90 12.03 10.04
CA GLY A 19 10.14 12.76 9.85
C GLY A 19 9.96 14.27 9.74
N ASP A 20 10.99 14.92 9.23
CA ASP A 20 11.03 16.38 9.08
C ASP A 20 10.21 16.81 7.85
N PRO A 21 9.15 17.60 8.03
CA PRO A 21 8.29 18.04 6.92
C PRO A 21 9.03 18.92 5.88
N ALA A 22 10.16 19.57 6.28
CA ALA A 22 10.96 20.41 5.38
C ALA A 22 11.80 19.58 4.40
N LYS A 23 12.04 18.30 4.68
CA LYS A 23 12.79 17.41 3.78
C LYS A 23 11.99 17.00 2.56
N LYS A 24 12.69 16.66 1.47
CA LYS A 24 12.08 16.03 0.29
C LYS A 24 11.45 14.69 0.66
N LEU A 25 10.29 14.36 0.08
CA LEU A 25 9.66 13.06 0.27
C LEU A 25 10.54 11.96 -0.32
N ALA A 26 11.00 11.03 0.51
CA ALA A 26 11.84 9.92 0.07
C ALA A 26 11.06 8.65 -0.22
N ALA A 27 9.99 8.39 0.53
CA ALA A 27 9.17 7.20 0.31
C ALA A 27 7.69 7.43 0.59
N LEU A 28 6.84 6.71 -0.16
CA LEU A 28 5.40 6.63 0.05
C LEU A 28 5.00 5.17 0.24
N TRP A 29 4.23 4.90 1.30
CA TRP A 29 3.71 3.56 1.61
C TRP A 29 2.22 3.45 1.34
N LEU A 30 1.80 2.31 0.74
CA LEU A 30 0.43 1.98 0.38
C LEU A 30 -0.03 0.71 1.11
N HIS A 31 -1.15 0.80 1.82
CA HIS A 31 -1.67 -0.29 2.66
C HIS A 31 -2.43 -1.37 1.87
N ALA A 32 -2.68 -2.52 2.50
CA ALA A 32 -3.50 -3.61 1.97
C ALA A 32 -5.00 -3.30 2.01
N THR A 33 -5.81 -4.05 1.25
CA THR A 33 -7.28 -3.97 1.28
C THR A 33 -7.80 -4.20 2.70
N GLY A 34 -8.70 -3.34 3.15
CA GLY A 34 -9.32 -3.41 4.48
C GLY A 34 -8.46 -2.88 5.63
N PHE A 35 -7.22 -2.41 5.33
CA PHE A 35 -6.31 -1.79 6.30
C PHE A 35 -6.28 -0.26 6.13
N ASN A 36 -5.32 0.39 6.78
CA ASN A 36 -5.10 1.83 6.75
C ASN A 36 -3.60 2.15 6.90
N ALA A 37 -3.22 3.40 6.71
CA ALA A 37 -1.84 3.87 6.82
C ALA A 37 -1.26 3.65 8.24
N MET A 38 -2.08 3.89 9.27
CA MET A 38 -1.69 3.76 10.67
C MET A 38 -1.25 2.34 11.02
N THR A 39 -1.80 1.33 10.38
CA THR A 39 -1.40 -0.08 10.55
C THR A 39 0.11 -0.29 10.39
N TYR A 40 0.78 0.54 9.61
CA TYR A 40 2.20 0.38 9.27
C TYR A 40 3.12 1.38 9.98
N GLN A 41 2.58 2.20 10.93
CA GLN A 41 3.37 3.23 11.60
C GLN A 41 4.62 2.67 12.29
N SER A 42 4.52 1.51 12.93
CA SER A 42 5.65 0.87 13.63
C SER A 42 6.79 0.43 12.70
N ILE A 43 6.51 0.25 11.40
CA ILE A 43 7.54 0.04 10.37
C ILE A 43 8.13 1.36 9.90
N LEU A 44 7.27 2.35 9.66
CA LEU A 44 7.63 3.59 8.95
C LEU A 44 8.22 4.66 9.85
N ALA A 45 7.74 4.80 11.09
CA ALA A 45 8.19 5.84 12.00
C ALA A 45 9.71 5.83 12.25
N PRO A 46 10.39 4.70 12.43
CA PRO A 46 11.84 4.66 12.59
C PRO A 46 12.62 5.17 11.37
N LEU A 47 12.08 5.00 10.16
CA LEU A 47 12.69 5.52 8.93
C LEU A 47 12.60 7.04 8.85
N GLY A 48 11.54 7.63 9.44
CA GLY A 48 11.34 9.07 9.52
C GLY A 48 12.42 9.83 10.33
N LEU A 49 13.21 9.14 11.14
CA LEU A 49 14.32 9.78 11.87
C LEU A 49 15.39 10.41 10.95
N ARG A 50 15.54 9.89 9.74
CA ARG A 50 16.56 10.33 8.77
C ARG A 50 15.99 11.09 7.60
N THR A 51 14.73 10.88 7.24
CA THR A 51 14.12 11.41 6.03
C THR A 51 12.63 11.67 6.21
N LYS A 52 11.94 12.17 5.17
CA LYS A 52 10.48 12.30 5.16
C LYS A 52 9.86 11.11 4.45
N ILE A 53 8.92 10.45 5.13
CA ILE A 53 8.14 9.33 4.63
C ILE A 53 6.67 9.62 4.83
N GLN A 54 5.86 9.24 3.86
CA GLN A 54 4.42 9.37 3.95
C GLN A 54 3.72 8.01 3.74
N ALA A 55 2.53 7.87 4.31
CA ALA A 55 1.63 6.75 4.08
C ALA A 55 0.21 7.30 3.92
N VAL A 56 -0.54 6.81 2.93
CA VAL A 56 -1.90 7.31 2.64
C VAL A 56 -2.94 6.26 2.94
N ASP A 57 -4.09 6.72 3.45
CA ASP A 57 -5.31 5.94 3.46
C ASP A 57 -5.91 5.95 2.07
N LEU A 58 -5.88 4.80 1.40
CA LEU A 58 -6.43 4.67 0.04
C LEU A 58 -7.94 4.89 0.04
N ARG A 59 -8.49 5.38 -1.06
CA ARG A 59 -9.93 5.61 -1.28
C ARG A 59 -10.80 4.52 -0.64
N GLY A 60 -11.76 4.92 0.19
CA GLY A 60 -12.70 4.04 0.90
C GLY A 60 -12.08 3.26 2.06
N HIS A 61 -10.90 3.67 2.53
CA HIS A 61 -10.21 3.09 3.69
C HIS A 61 -9.79 4.20 4.66
N GLY A 62 -9.60 3.82 5.92
CA GLY A 62 -9.13 4.70 6.96
C GLY A 62 -9.94 6.01 7.03
N ARG A 63 -9.25 7.13 7.13
CA ARG A 63 -9.87 8.45 7.27
C ARG A 63 -10.04 9.21 5.94
N SER A 64 -9.76 8.58 4.79
CA SER A 64 -10.00 9.20 3.48
C SER A 64 -11.49 9.31 3.17
N THR A 65 -11.92 10.49 2.70
CA THR A 65 -13.33 10.81 2.39
C THR A 65 -13.67 10.74 0.91
N LEU A 66 -12.72 10.37 0.05
CA LEU A 66 -12.95 10.19 -1.38
C LEU A 66 -14.10 9.22 -1.66
N PRO A 67 -15.03 9.54 -2.60
CA PRO A 67 -16.19 8.72 -2.87
C PRO A 67 -15.85 7.28 -3.24
N ALA A 68 -16.38 6.33 -2.46
CA ALA A 68 -16.17 4.90 -2.61
C ALA A 68 -17.48 4.20 -3.00
N LYS A 69 -17.77 4.14 -4.32
CA LYS A 69 -18.99 3.52 -4.86
C LYS A 69 -18.69 2.09 -5.32
N PRO A 70 -19.10 1.04 -4.56
CA PRO A 70 -18.78 -0.37 -4.86
C PRO A 70 -19.22 -0.81 -6.25
N SER A 71 -20.36 -0.33 -6.74
CA SER A 71 -20.91 -0.68 -8.05
C SER A 71 -20.08 -0.18 -9.22
N SER A 72 -19.25 0.84 -9.04
CA SER A 72 -18.42 1.43 -10.11
C SER A 72 -16.99 0.85 -10.18
N LEU A 73 -16.53 0.14 -9.14
CA LEU A 73 -15.15 -0.33 -9.06
C LEU A 73 -14.95 -1.58 -9.92
N ARG A 74 -14.16 -1.47 -10.99
CA ARG A 74 -13.83 -2.56 -11.93
C ARG A 74 -12.36 -2.96 -11.90
N SER A 75 -11.49 -2.01 -11.55
CA SER A 75 -10.04 -2.17 -11.49
C SER A 75 -9.46 -1.22 -10.44
N TRP A 76 -8.21 -1.42 -10.09
CA TRP A 76 -7.50 -0.55 -9.16
C TRP A 76 -6.87 0.69 -9.82
N LYS A 77 -7.29 1.00 -11.05
CA LYS A 77 -6.87 2.24 -11.74
C LYS A 77 -7.18 3.48 -10.93
N ARG A 78 -8.35 3.52 -10.26
CA ARG A 78 -8.75 4.66 -9.45
C ARG A 78 -7.77 4.93 -8.32
N TYR A 79 -7.35 3.89 -7.59
CA TYR A 79 -6.31 4.01 -6.57
C TYR A 79 -4.98 4.50 -7.16
N ARG A 80 -4.57 3.96 -8.33
CA ARG A 80 -3.38 4.43 -9.04
C ARG A 80 -3.46 5.92 -9.36
N ASP A 81 -4.58 6.38 -9.87
CA ASP A 81 -4.78 7.75 -10.31
C ASP A 81 -4.81 8.71 -9.11
N ASP A 82 -5.41 8.31 -7.98
CA ASP A 82 -5.37 9.04 -6.72
C ASP A 82 -3.91 9.21 -6.23
N ILE A 83 -3.09 8.15 -6.30
CA ILE A 83 -1.68 8.19 -5.88
C ILE A 83 -0.82 9.03 -6.83
N ILE A 84 -1.09 9.00 -8.13
CA ILE A 84 -0.41 9.89 -9.10
C ILE A 84 -0.71 11.35 -8.76
N ALA A 85 -1.97 11.71 -8.55
CA ALA A 85 -2.36 13.07 -8.17
C ALA A 85 -1.69 13.52 -6.85
N PHE A 86 -1.62 12.61 -5.86
CA PHE A 86 -0.92 12.84 -4.62
C PHE A 86 0.58 13.13 -4.84
N LEU A 87 1.26 12.31 -5.65
CA LEU A 87 2.67 12.49 -5.97
C LEU A 87 2.96 13.72 -6.83
N ASP A 88 2.05 14.12 -7.69
CA ASP A 88 2.18 15.33 -8.50
C ASP A 88 2.22 16.59 -7.63
N ARG A 89 1.61 16.57 -6.44
CA ARG A 89 1.64 17.66 -5.46
C ARG A 89 2.76 17.50 -4.43
N GLU A 90 2.87 16.35 -3.78
CA GLU A 90 3.80 16.14 -2.66
C GLU A 90 5.26 15.96 -3.10
N SER A 91 5.47 15.49 -4.33
CA SER A 91 6.81 15.34 -4.93
C SER A 91 6.75 15.61 -6.44
N PRO A 92 6.56 16.89 -6.84
CA PRO A 92 6.35 17.25 -8.25
C PRO A 92 7.56 16.91 -9.12
N ILE A 93 8.77 17.07 -8.61
CA ILE A 93 10.03 16.94 -9.36
C ILE A 93 10.78 15.66 -9.00
N ASN A 94 10.90 15.33 -7.71
CA ASN A 94 11.76 14.25 -7.25
C ASN A 94 11.04 12.91 -7.30
N PRO A 95 11.67 11.83 -7.84
CA PRO A 95 11.12 10.50 -7.71
C PRO A 95 11.19 10.00 -6.26
N VAL A 96 10.28 9.11 -5.89
CA VAL A 96 10.19 8.54 -4.55
C VAL A 96 10.29 7.02 -4.58
N VAL A 97 10.70 6.41 -3.47
CA VAL A 97 10.55 4.97 -3.26
C VAL A 97 9.07 4.67 -2.99
N LEU A 98 8.43 3.83 -3.81
CA LEU A 98 7.09 3.36 -3.55
C LEU A 98 7.14 2.00 -2.87
N GLY A 99 6.58 1.93 -1.66
CA GLY A 99 6.37 0.68 -0.95
C GLY A 99 4.89 0.36 -0.80
N GLY A 100 4.57 -0.92 -0.62
CA GLY A 100 3.20 -1.30 -0.31
C GLY A 100 3.02 -2.77 0.00
N HIS A 101 1.86 -3.08 0.54
CA HIS A 101 1.45 -4.43 0.90
C HIS A 101 0.22 -4.85 0.10
N SER A 102 0.21 -6.08 -0.44
CA SER A 102 -0.96 -6.67 -1.09
C SER A 102 -1.50 -5.80 -2.24
N MET A 103 -2.72 -5.25 -2.11
CA MET A 103 -3.29 -4.27 -3.04
C MET A 103 -2.40 -3.04 -3.18
N GLY A 104 -1.90 -2.49 -2.07
CA GLY A 104 -1.02 -1.32 -2.09
C GLY A 104 0.26 -1.56 -2.89
N ALA A 105 0.88 -2.74 -2.75
CA ALA A 105 2.02 -3.15 -3.56
C ALA A 105 1.68 -3.21 -5.06
N THR A 106 0.50 -3.71 -5.37
CA THR A 106 0.01 -3.78 -6.75
C THR A 106 -0.26 -2.38 -7.32
N VAL A 107 -0.85 -1.49 -6.52
CA VAL A 107 -1.07 -0.08 -6.90
C VAL A 107 0.27 0.63 -7.12
N ALA A 108 1.28 0.42 -6.26
CA ALA A 108 2.63 0.95 -6.45
C ALA A 108 3.24 0.53 -7.81
N LEU A 109 3.10 -0.76 -8.18
CA LEU A 109 3.51 -1.24 -9.50
C LEU A 109 2.74 -0.56 -10.65
N MET A 110 1.43 -0.30 -10.46
CA MET A 110 0.62 0.39 -11.46
C MET A 110 1.03 1.86 -11.62
N VAL A 111 1.38 2.53 -10.53
CA VAL A 111 1.92 3.91 -10.56
C VAL A 111 3.24 3.95 -11.32
N ALA A 112 4.19 3.06 -10.99
CA ALA A 112 5.48 2.96 -11.69
C ALA A 112 5.32 2.65 -13.19
N GLY A 113 4.31 1.85 -13.56
CA GLY A 113 4.00 1.58 -14.96
C GLY A 113 3.35 2.76 -15.70
N ALA A 114 2.69 3.68 -15.01
CA ALA A 114 2.05 4.85 -15.58
C ALA A 114 2.94 6.09 -15.57
N ARG A 115 3.72 6.29 -14.51
CA ARG A 115 4.58 7.45 -14.26
C ARG A 115 5.96 6.98 -13.76
N PRO A 116 6.75 6.31 -14.64
CA PRO A 116 8.04 5.77 -14.27
C PRO A 116 9.02 6.81 -13.72
N GLU A 117 8.92 8.05 -14.18
CA GLU A 117 9.74 9.19 -13.75
C GLU A 117 9.48 9.62 -12.30
N LYS A 118 8.36 9.23 -11.72
CA LYS A 118 8.02 9.51 -10.31
C LYS A 118 8.55 8.47 -9.33
N VAL A 119 9.17 7.39 -9.83
CA VAL A 119 9.47 6.21 -8.99
C VAL A 119 10.95 5.89 -9.03
N ALA A 120 11.64 6.10 -7.91
CA ALA A 120 13.05 5.78 -7.72
C ALA A 120 13.28 4.28 -7.46
N GLY A 121 12.28 3.58 -6.90
CA GLY A 121 12.36 2.15 -6.62
C GLY A 121 11.06 1.60 -6.06
N LEU A 122 10.91 0.28 -6.08
CA LEU A 122 9.73 -0.44 -5.65
C LEU A 122 10.04 -1.48 -4.57
N VAL A 123 9.33 -1.40 -3.44
CA VAL A 123 9.34 -2.43 -2.38
C VAL A 123 7.92 -3.01 -2.26
N LEU A 124 7.70 -4.16 -2.87
CA LEU A 124 6.39 -4.78 -3.00
C LEU A 124 6.27 -5.98 -2.05
N VAL A 125 5.40 -5.89 -1.05
CA VAL A 125 5.18 -6.99 -0.10
C VAL A 125 3.94 -7.77 -0.52
N ASP A 126 4.15 -9.01 -0.91
CA ASP A 126 3.17 -9.99 -1.40
C ASP A 126 2.08 -9.38 -2.32
N PRO A 127 2.48 -8.81 -3.47
CA PRO A 127 1.58 -8.12 -4.37
C PRO A 127 0.55 -9.06 -4.99
N VAL A 128 -0.68 -8.58 -5.16
CA VAL A 128 -1.74 -9.33 -5.86
C VAL A 128 -1.53 -9.23 -7.36
N ILE A 129 -0.84 -10.21 -7.92
CA ILE A 129 -0.60 -10.33 -9.37
C ILE A 129 -1.12 -11.68 -9.85
N LEU A 130 -2.02 -11.64 -10.84
CA LEU A 130 -2.67 -12.82 -11.39
C LEU A 130 -2.06 -13.21 -12.76
N PRO A 131 -2.20 -14.46 -13.19
CA PRO A 131 -1.73 -14.88 -14.51
C PRO A 131 -2.36 -14.03 -15.64
N PRO A 132 -1.66 -13.77 -16.76
CA PRO A 132 -2.19 -12.96 -17.86
C PRO A 132 -3.53 -13.46 -18.42
N ARG A 133 -3.71 -14.78 -18.50
CA ARG A 133 -4.96 -15.41 -18.94
C ARG A 133 -6.15 -15.04 -18.04
N TYR A 134 -5.91 -14.88 -16.74
CA TYR A 134 -6.96 -14.47 -15.79
C TYR A 134 -7.41 -13.03 -16.06
N TYR A 135 -6.47 -12.09 -16.24
CA TYR A 135 -6.82 -10.72 -16.59
C TYR A 135 -7.55 -10.63 -17.92
N MET A 136 -7.14 -11.41 -18.93
CA MET A 136 -7.83 -11.48 -20.21
C MET A 136 -9.26 -11.97 -20.03
N ALA A 137 -9.49 -13.07 -19.30
CA ALA A 137 -10.82 -13.56 -18.96
C ALA A 137 -11.66 -12.49 -18.22
N MET A 138 -11.06 -11.79 -17.25
CA MET A 138 -11.76 -10.73 -16.51
C MET A 138 -12.18 -9.54 -17.40
N HIS A 139 -11.47 -9.25 -18.48
CA HIS A 139 -11.86 -8.20 -19.43
C HIS A 139 -13.00 -8.65 -20.35
N LEU A 140 -13.02 -9.93 -20.72
CA LEU A 140 -14.03 -10.50 -21.63
C LEU A 140 -15.35 -10.85 -20.93
N MET A 141 -15.33 -11.21 -19.63
CA MET A 141 -16.53 -11.63 -18.91
C MET A 141 -17.46 -10.44 -18.61
N PRO A 142 -18.79 -10.58 -18.86
CA PRO A 142 -19.78 -9.64 -18.40
C PRO A 142 -19.74 -9.49 -16.87
N PHE A 143 -20.02 -8.30 -16.37
CA PHE A 143 -19.84 -7.98 -14.96
C PHE A 143 -20.72 -8.84 -14.00
N GLY A 144 -21.89 -9.25 -14.46
CA GLY A 144 -22.83 -10.06 -13.67
C GLY A 144 -22.37 -11.48 -13.35
N PHE A 145 -21.52 -12.08 -14.18
CA PHE A 145 -21.03 -13.46 -14.01
C PHE A 145 -19.94 -13.63 -12.94
N ARG A 146 -19.49 -12.54 -12.29
CA ARG A 146 -18.38 -12.53 -11.33
C ARG A 146 -18.77 -12.90 -9.88
N ARG A 147 -20.01 -13.28 -9.64
CA ARG A 147 -20.56 -13.54 -8.29
C ARG A 147 -20.03 -14.80 -7.59
N GLY A 148 -19.22 -15.61 -8.25
CA GLY A 148 -18.68 -16.86 -7.72
C GLY A 148 -17.31 -16.73 -7.10
N GLY A 149 -17.20 -16.83 -5.80
CA GLY A 149 -16.15 -17.62 -5.19
C GLY A 149 -14.82 -17.01 -4.80
N HIS A 150 -14.61 -15.70 -4.75
CA HIS A 150 -13.37 -15.18 -4.13
C HIS A 150 -13.48 -15.31 -2.60
N HIS A 151 -12.66 -16.19 -1.99
CA HIS A 151 -12.70 -16.49 -0.55
C HIS A 151 -12.61 -15.21 0.31
N MET A 152 -11.67 -14.30 -0.01
CA MET A 152 -11.51 -13.02 0.69
C MET A 152 -12.75 -12.13 0.59
N ALA A 153 -13.39 -12.05 -0.58
CA ALA A 153 -14.64 -11.29 -0.75
C ALA A 153 -15.78 -11.87 0.08
N LYS A 154 -15.84 -13.22 0.25
CA LYS A 154 -16.83 -13.88 1.11
C LYS A 154 -16.57 -13.56 2.59
N GLN A 155 -15.32 -13.56 3.02
CA GLN A 155 -14.94 -13.16 4.39
C GLN A 155 -15.27 -11.67 4.65
N ALA A 156 -14.89 -10.78 3.74
CA ALA A 156 -15.17 -9.34 3.85
C ALA A 156 -16.69 -9.07 3.96
N ARG A 157 -17.52 -9.79 3.19
CA ARG A 157 -19.00 -9.65 3.26
C ARG A 157 -19.58 -10.00 4.63
N ARG A 158 -18.94 -10.89 5.39
CA ARG A 158 -19.38 -11.34 6.71
C ARG A 158 -18.77 -10.52 7.84
N ARG A 159 -17.93 -9.54 7.51
CA ARG A 159 -17.22 -8.75 8.50
C ARG A 159 -18.19 -7.90 9.31
N ARG A 160 -18.12 -8.02 10.64
CA ARG A 160 -18.84 -7.13 11.55
C ARG A 160 -18.28 -5.72 11.42
N ASN A 161 -19.16 -4.74 11.30
CA ASN A 161 -18.78 -3.33 11.09
C ASN A 161 -19.15 -2.39 12.24
N LYS A 162 -19.84 -2.88 13.29
CA LYS A 162 -20.25 -2.11 14.47
C LYS A 162 -19.85 -2.82 15.75
N PHE A 163 -19.33 -2.06 16.71
CA PHE A 163 -18.82 -2.56 17.99
C PHE A 163 -19.15 -1.56 19.11
N ASP A 164 -19.20 -2.05 20.33
CA ASP A 164 -19.62 -1.26 21.49
C ASP A 164 -18.45 -0.48 22.11
N SER A 165 -17.20 -0.96 21.93
CA SER A 165 -15.98 -0.27 22.40
C SER A 165 -14.74 -0.71 21.63
N ARG A 166 -13.62 0.02 21.78
CA ARG A 166 -12.30 -0.36 21.22
C ARG A 166 -11.76 -1.64 21.86
N GLU A 167 -11.96 -1.82 23.15
CA GLU A 167 -11.57 -3.02 23.91
C GLU A 167 -12.31 -4.25 23.35
N HIS A 168 -13.62 -4.10 23.03
CA HIS A 168 -14.40 -5.15 22.40
C HIS A 168 -13.85 -5.50 21.00
N ILE A 169 -13.44 -4.50 20.21
CA ILE A 169 -12.80 -4.75 18.90
C ILE A 169 -11.49 -5.52 19.11
N GLN A 170 -10.62 -5.07 19.99
CA GLN A 170 -9.35 -5.73 20.27
C GLN A 170 -9.54 -7.18 20.74
N TYR A 171 -10.46 -7.41 21.66
CA TYR A 171 -10.82 -8.76 22.13
C TYR A 171 -11.30 -9.67 21.00
N LYS A 172 -12.12 -9.15 20.08
CA LYS A 172 -12.65 -9.93 18.95
C LYS A 172 -11.63 -10.23 17.87
N TYR A 173 -10.63 -9.38 17.70
CA TYR A 173 -9.65 -9.49 16.61
C TYR A 173 -8.36 -10.19 17.03
N LYS A 174 -7.89 -9.96 18.28
CA LYS A 174 -6.60 -10.50 18.76
C LYS A 174 -6.54 -12.03 18.60
N GLY A 175 -5.52 -12.50 17.86
CA GLY A 175 -5.25 -13.93 17.63
C GLY A 175 -6.30 -14.64 16.74
N ARG A 176 -7.09 -13.91 15.93
CA ARG A 176 -8.17 -14.50 15.12
C ARG A 176 -8.16 -14.03 13.68
N GLY A 177 -8.49 -14.95 12.77
CA GLY A 177 -8.62 -14.65 11.35
C GLY A 177 -7.36 -13.99 10.77
N ALA A 178 -7.52 -12.87 10.09
CA ALA A 178 -6.42 -12.11 9.51
C ALA A 178 -5.41 -11.58 10.54
N PHE A 179 -5.79 -11.50 11.83
CA PHE A 179 -4.96 -10.96 12.91
C PHE A 179 -4.32 -12.05 13.77
N ALA A 180 -4.40 -13.33 13.34
CA ALA A 180 -3.96 -14.48 14.14
C ALA A 180 -2.45 -14.46 14.41
N THR A 181 -1.66 -13.99 13.47
CA THR A 181 -0.19 -14.03 13.49
C THR A 181 0.46 -12.67 13.73
N TRP A 182 -0.38 -11.62 13.89
CA TRP A 182 0.14 -10.26 14.06
C TRP A 182 0.84 -10.07 15.40
N ARG A 183 2.02 -9.46 15.34
CA ARG A 183 2.77 -9.07 16.54
C ARG A 183 2.25 -7.75 17.09
N ASP A 184 2.44 -7.50 18.38
CA ASP A 184 2.24 -6.18 18.95
C ASP A 184 3.25 -5.19 18.35
N PRO A 185 2.88 -3.92 18.09
CA PRO A 185 1.60 -3.28 18.39
C PRO A 185 0.63 -3.21 17.18
N PHE A 186 0.84 -3.96 16.09
CA PHE A 186 0.16 -3.76 14.80
C PHE A 186 -1.37 -3.79 14.87
N LEU A 187 -1.95 -4.63 15.75
CA LEU A 187 -3.41 -4.65 15.91
C LEU A 187 -3.92 -3.36 16.57
N ALA A 188 -3.20 -2.83 17.56
CA ALA A 188 -3.53 -1.56 18.17
C ALA A 188 -3.42 -0.41 17.16
N ASP A 189 -2.32 -0.37 16.39
CA ASP A 189 -2.09 0.59 15.32
C ASP A 189 -3.23 0.57 14.30
N TYR A 190 -3.64 -0.63 13.86
CA TYR A 190 -4.76 -0.81 12.93
C TYR A 190 -6.06 -0.23 13.49
N ILE A 191 -6.41 -0.55 14.75
CA ILE A 191 -7.67 -0.15 15.38
C ILE A 191 -7.77 1.38 15.51
N LEU A 192 -6.66 2.09 15.67
CA LEU A 192 -6.64 3.56 15.82
C LEU A 192 -7.33 4.28 14.66
N ASP A 193 -7.15 3.79 13.42
CA ASP A 193 -7.69 4.42 12.21
C ASP A 193 -8.60 3.51 11.37
N ALA A 194 -8.93 2.32 11.87
CA ALA A 194 -9.89 1.45 11.20
C ALA A 194 -11.32 1.70 11.66
N PHE A 195 -11.51 2.36 12.79
CA PHE A 195 -12.83 2.57 13.39
C PHE A 195 -12.97 4.01 13.86
N ASP A 196 -14.20 4.52 13.78
CA ASP A 196 -14.57 5.81 14.36
C ASP A 196 -15.88 5.71 15.11
N ARG A 197 -16.14 6.66 15.99
CA ARG A 197 -17.39 6.74 16.75
C ARG A 197 -18.50 7.26 15.84
N THR A 198 -19.67 6.67 15.95
CA THR A 198 -20.86 7.10 15.18
C THR A 198 -21.63 8.25 15.81
N ASP A 199 -21.34 8.55 17.07
CA ASP A 199 -21.97 9.61 17.88
C ASP A 199 -21.20 10.95 17.84
N GLY A 200 -20.24 11.10 16.93
CA GLY A 200 -19.46 12.32 16.77
C GLY A 200 -18.57 12.68 17.96
N ASN A 201 -18.24 11.71 18.83
CA ASN A 201 -17.53 11.90 20.10
C ASN A 201 -18.33 12.68 21.16
N ASP A 202 -19.66 12.66 21.09
CA ASP A 202 -20.52 13.19 22.14
C ASP A 202 -20.27 12.45 23.47
N PRO A 203 -19.74 13.10 24.52
CA PRO A 203 -19.47 12.47 25.80
C PRO A 203 -20.73 12.01 26.52
N ASP A 204 -21.87 12.61 26.23
CA ASP A 204 -23.16 12.35 26.89
C ASP A 204 -23.97 11.27 26.17
N SER A 205 -23.44 10.69 25.07
CA SER A 205 -24.09 9.61 24.38
C SER A 205 -24.15 8.32 25.21
N GLU A 206 -25.34 7.86 25.55
CA GLU A 206 -25.57 6.67 26.38
C GLU A 206 -25.06 5.36 25.68
N LYS A 207 -24.87 5.36 24.36
CA LYS A 207 -24.38 4.20 23.58
C LYS A 207 -23.27 4.60 22.63
N GLN A 208 -22.03 4.45 23.10
CA GLN A 208 -20.87 4.55 22.22
C GLN A 208 -20.88 3.38 21.22
N THR A 209 -20.98 3.70 19.93
CA THR A 209 -20.88 2.70 18.86
C THR A 209 -19.71 3.04 17.96
N TRP A 210 -18.80 2.08 17.81
CA TRP A 210 -17.64 2.17 16.92
C TRP A 210 -17.97 1.51 15.58
N GLN A 211 -17.78 2.25 14.50
CA GLN A 211 -18.03 1.77 13.15
C GLN A 211 -16.73 1.60 12.38
N LEU A 212 -16.62 0.49 11.65
CA LEU A 212 -15.52 0.24 10.73
C LEU A 212 -15.58 1.25 9.56
N LEU A 213 -14.48 1.98 9.34
CA LEU A 213 -14.39 3.02 8.31
C LEU A 213 -14.32 2.44 6.88
N CYS A 214 -13.63 1.32 6.70
CA CYS A 214 -13.72 0.60 5.43
C CYS A 214 -15.02 -0.20 5.36
N ASP A 215 -16.01 0.29 4.60
CA ASP A 215 -17.29 -0.41 4.41
C ASP A 215 -17.03 -1.83 3.85
N PRO A 216 -17.58 -2.89 4.48
CA PRO A 216 -17.46 -4.26 3.97
C PRO A 216 -17.88 -4.43 2.50
N LYS A 217 -18.83 -3.65 2.02
CA LYS A 217 -19.24 -3.67 0.60
C LYS A 217 -18.15 -3.12 -0.31
N TRP A 218 -17.43 -2.09 0.15
CA TRP A 218 -16.28 -1.54 -0.57
C TRP A 218 -15.10 -2.51 -0.56
N GLU A 219 -14.81 -3.12 0.58
CA GLU A 219 -13.77 -4.15 0.71
C GLU A 219 -14.04 -5.32 -0.25
N VAL A 220 -15.29 -5.82 -0.31
CA VAL A 220 -15.72 -6.84 -1.29
C VAL A 220 -15.49 -6.37 -2.72
N ALA A 221 -15.92 -5.15 -3.06
CA ALA A 221 -15.75 -4.60 -4.40
C ALA A 221 -14.27 -4.49 -4.78
N THR A 222 -13.40 -4.13 -3.83
CA THR A 222 -11.96 -4.05 -4.02
C THR A 222 -11.36 -5.42 -4.35
N PHE A 223 -11.70 -6.48 -3.62
CA PHE A 223 -11.27 -7.84 -3.95
C PHE A 223 -11.74 -8.30 -5.34
N MET A 224 -12.91 -7.87 -5.77
CA MET A 224 -13.49 -8.24 -7.07
C MET A 224 -12.99 -7.40 -8.25
N ALA A 225 -12.32 -6.29 -8.00
CA ALA A 225 -11.92 -5.29 -9.01
C ALA A 225 -10.61 -5.68 -9.73
N GLN A 226 -10.59 -6.82 -10.43
CA GLN A 226 -9.37 -7.41 -11.01
C GLN A 226 -9.16 -7.11 -12.51
N ARG A 227 -9.80 -6.08 -13.09
CA ARG A 227 -9.52 -5.64 -14.47
C ARG A 227 -8.25 -4.78 -14.57
N ASN A 228 -7.13 -5.32 -14.07
CA ASN A 228 -5.84 -4.63 -14.03
C ASN A 228 -4.95 -5.03 -15.22
N ARG A 229 -3.94 -4.21 -15.57
CA ARG A 229 -2.97 -4.46 -16.66
C ARG A 229 -1.54 -4.56 -16.12
N LEU A 230 -1.32 -5.40 -15.12
CA LEU A 230 -0.08 -5.43 -14.33
C LEU A 230 1.14 -5.92 -15.12
N TRP A 231 0.96 -6.84 -16.05
CA TRP A 231 2.06 -7.34 -16.88
C TRP A 231 2.61 -6.27 -17.84
N GLY A 232 1.77 -5.31 -18.25
CA GLY A 232 2.20 -4.12 -18.97
C GLY A 232 2.98 -3.16 -18.08
N ALA A 233 2.50 -2.93 -16.84
CA ALA A 233 3.20 -2.11 -15.85
C ALA A 233 4.59 -2.67 -15.53
N LEU A 234 4.71 -3.97 -15.28
CA LEU A 234 6.01 -4.65 -15.07
C LEU A 234 6.94 -4.51 -16.28
N GLY A 235 6.39 -4.52 -17.50
CA GLY A 235 7.17 -4.27 -18.72
C GLY A 235 7.73 -2.84 -18.80
N LYS A 236 6.99 -1.84 -18.27
CA LYS A 236 7.49 -0.46 -18.15
C LYS A 236 8.58 -0.33 -17.08
N VAL A 237 8.39 -0.97 -15.91
CA VAL A 237 9.41 -1.05 -14.85
C VAL A 237 10.72 -1.63 -15.40
N LYS A 238 10.64 -2.73 -16.19
CA LYS A 238 11.80 -3.29 -16.90
C LYS A 238 12.44 -2.28 -17.84
N LYS A 239 11.63 -1.63 -18.71
CA LYS A 239 12.13 -0.68 -19.72
C LYS A 239 12.88 0.49 -19.09
N HIS A 240 12.36 1.03 -17.99
CA HIS A 240 12.95 2.18 -17.30
C HIS A 240 13.97 1.77 -16.22
N LYS A 241 14.29 0.48 -16.11
CA LYS A 241 15.27 -0.08 -15.15
C LYS A 241 14.99 0.33 -13.69
N ILE A 242 13.70 0.54 -13.34
CA ILE A 242 13.33 0.92 -11.97
C ILE A 242 13.68 -0.25 -11.03
N PRO A 243 14.54 -0.03 -10.01
CA PRO A 243 14.86 -1.04 -9.02
C PRO A 243 13.59 -1.59 -8.36
N ILE A 244 13.47 -2.91 -8.23
CA ILE A 244 12.27 -3.56 -7.71
C ILE A 244 12.64 -4.77 -6.86
N THR A 245 12.17 -4.77 -5.61
CA THR A 245 12.19 -5.94 -4.73
C THR A 245 10.77 -6.39 -4.42
N VAL A 246 10.53 -7.69 -4.52
CA VAL A 246 9.31 -8.36 -4.06
C VAL A 246 9.66 -9.18 -2.82
N LEU A 247 9.06 -8.85 -1.68
CA LEU A 247 9.10 -9.65 -0.47
C LEU A 247 7.88 -10.56 -0.48
N ARG A 248 8.11 -11.87 -0.42
CA ARG A 248 7.08 -12.90 -0.49
C ARG A 248 7.13 -13.78 0.76
N PRO A 249 5.98 -14.13 1.38
CA PRO A 249 5.94 -15.14 2.43
C PRO A 249 6.09 -16.56 1.85
N ASP A 250 6.52 -17.50 2.66
CA ASP A 250 6.57 -18.93 2.30
C ASP A 250 5.22 -19.63 2.43
N ARG A 251 4.27 -19.03 3.21
CA ARG A 251 2.93 -19.60 3.43
C ARG A 251 1.84 -18.61 3.05
N ASP A 252 0.72 -19.12 2.54
CA ASP A 252 -0.48 -18.35 2.22
C ASP A 252 -0.24 -17.11 1.34
N SER A 253 0.82 -17.14 0.51
CA SER A 253 1.12 -16.06 -0.44
C SER A 253 0.01 -15.93 -1.48
N VAL A 254 -0.42 -14.69 -1.74
CA VAL A 254 -1.31 -14.38 -2.87
C VAL A 254 -0.57 -14.33 -4.20
N LEU A 255 0.76 -14.27 -4.17
CA LEU A 255 1.65 -14.35 -5.33
C LEU A 255 2.11 -15.81 -5.51
N THR A 256 1.48 -16.56 -6.41
CA THR A 256 1.83 -17.97 -6.64
C THR A 256 3.23 -18.12 -7.24
N ASP A 257 3.88 -19.29 -7.02
CA ASP A 257 5.22 -19.59 -7.58
C ASP A 257 5.28 -19.40 -9.07
N GLN A 258 4.26 -19.86 -9.82
CA GLN A 258 4.19 -19.72 -11.26
C GLN A 258 4.20 -18.24 -11.68
N VAL A 259 3.48 -17.37 -10.94
CA VAL A 259 3.43 -15.94 -11.23
C VAL A 259 4.74 -15.28 -10.86
N ALA A 260 5.31 -15.59 -9.70
CA ALA A 260 6.60 -15.07 -9.24
C ALA A 260 7.71 -15.42 -10.24
N ALA A 261 7.84 -16.67 -10.65
CA ALA A 261 8.79 -17.11 -11.67
C ALA A 261 8.58 -16.42 -13.03
N ARG A 262 7.33 -16.12 -13.39
CA ARG A 262 7.04 -15.35 -14.62
C ARG A 262 7.44 -13.87 -14.48
N MET A 263 7.31 -13.29 -13.30
CA MET A 263 7.74 -11.91 -13.03
C MET A 263 9.26 -11.76 -13.18
N THR A 264 10.04 -12.67 -12.58
CA THR A 264 11.51 -12.65 -12.68
C THR A 264 11.99 -12.85 -14.11
N ARG A 265 11.38 -13.76 -14.89
CA ARG A 265 11.69 -13.90 -16.32
C ARG A 265 11.35 -12.65 -17.12
N LYS A 266 10.24 -11.98 -16.82
CA LYS A 266 9.82 -10.77 -17.54
C LYS A 266 10.64 -9.54 -17.16
N CYS A 267 11.09 -9.45 -15.92
CA CYS A 267 11.88 -8.34 -15.37
C CYS A 267 13.12 -8.90 -14.67
N PRO A 268 14.23 -9.17 -15.41
CA PRO A 268 15.40 -9.88 -14.89
C PRO A 268 16.13 -9.19 -13.73
N HIS A 269 15.97 -7.87 -13.58
CA HIS A 269 16.54 -7.12 -12.44
C HIS A 269 15.61 -7.08 -11.20
N LEU A 270 14.45 -7.72 -11.28
CA LEU A 270 13.58 -7.90 -10.13
C LEU A 270 14.24 -8.85 -9.12
N VAL A 271 14.38 -8.39 -7.88
CA VAL A 271 14.84 -9.20 -6.76
C VAL A 271 13.62 -9.80 -6.06
N LEU A 272 13.52 -11.13 -6.07
CA LEU A 272 12.50 -11.86 -5.32
C LEU A 272 13.15 -12.39 -4.03
N LYS A 273 12.61 -12.01 -2.87
CA LYS A 273 13.04 -12.49 -1.56
C LYS A 273 11.88 -13.21 -0.88
N GLU A 274 12.09 -14.46 -0.55
CA GLU A 274 11.13 -15.24 0.24
C GLU A 274 11.50 -15.20 1.72
N ARG A 275 10.49 -15.01 2.58
CA ARG A 275 10.66 -14.98 4.02
C ARG A 275 10.00 -16.20 4.66
N ALA A 276 10.83 -17.08 5.24
CA ALA A 276 10.38 -18.27 5.94
C ALA A 276 9.55 -17.92 7.19
N ASN A 277 8.61 -18.81 7.52
CA ASN A 277 7.71 -18.70 8.66
C ASN A 277 6.82 -17.45 8.67
N THR A 278 6.47 -16.93 7.50
CA THR A 278 5.56 -15.82 7.35
C THR A 278 4.37 -16.16 6.45
N THR A 279 3.29 -15.40 6.58
CA THR A 279 2.07 -15.49 5.78
C THR A 279 1.86 -14.23 4.97
N HIS A 280 0.70 -14.11 4.29
CA HIS A 280 0.31 -12.87 3.63
C HIS A 280 0.49 -11.60 4.49
N PHE A 281 0.50 -11.75 5.82
CA PHE A 281 0.68 -10.66 6.78
C PHE A 281 2.15 -10.42 7.17
N LEU A 282 3.09 -10.76 6.29
CA LEU A 282 4.53 -10.58 6.45
C LEU A 282 4.94 -9.22 7.07
N PRO A 283 4.34 -8.06 6.73
CA PRO A 283 4.72 -6.80 7.38
C PRO A 283 4.49 -6.78 8.89
N MET A 284 3.48 -7.50 9.40
CA MET A 284 3.14 -7.60 10.80
C MET A 284 3.88 -8.74 11.51
N GLU A 285 4.42 -9.68 10.75
CA GLU A 285 5.13 -10.87 11.24
C GLU A 285 6.65 -10.69 11.23
N ALA A 286 7.17 -10.00 10.20
CA ALA A 286 8.59 -9.71 10.00
C ALA A 286 8.81 -8.22 9.62
N PRO A 287 8.46 -7.26 10.50
CA PRO A 287 8.48 -5.83 10.19
C PRO A 287 9.88 -5.30 9.86
N TYR A 288 10.92 -5.89 10.43
CA TYR A 288 12.30 -5.48 10.18
C TYR A 288 12.72 -5.75 8.73
N ASP A 289 12.31 -6.88 8.13
CA ASP A 289 12.64 -7.19 6.74
C ASP A 289 12.06 -6.13 5.77
N VAL A 290 10.85 -5.66 6.04
CA VAL A 290 10.21 -4.60 5.25
C VAL A 290 10.91 -3.27 5.45
N ARG A 291 11.22 -2.92 6.70
CA ARG A 291 11.92 -1.69 7.07
C ARG A 291 13.32 -1.63 6.45
N ASP A 292 14.09 -2.70 6.56
CA ASP A 292 15.46 -2.77 6.04
C ASP A 292 15.47 -2.65 4.51
N GLN A 293 14.50 -3.27 3.84
CA GLN A 293 14.39 -3.16 2.39
C GLN A 293 14.02 -1.73 1.97
N LEU A 294 13.08 -1.06 2.66
CA LEU A 294 12.77 0.35 2.43
C LEU A 294 13.97 1.25 2.70
N SER A 295 14.66 1.04 3.84
CA SER A 295 15.86 1.80 4.23
C SER A 295 16.95 1.72 3.18
N SER A 296 17.22 0.52 2.64
CA SER A 296 18.21 0.33 1.57
C SER A 296 17.89 1.17 0.33
N TYR A 297 16.65 1.16 -0.14
CA TYR A 297 16.23 1.94 -1.31
C TYR A 297 16.26 3.45 -1.05
N ILE A 298 15.84 3.88 0.15
CA ILE A 298 15.87 5.28 0.56
C ILE A 298 17.32 5.79 0.63
N SER A 299 18.25 5.01 1.20
CA SER A 299 19.65 5.38 1.27
C SER A 299 20.25 5.55 -0.12
N SER A 300 20.02 4.59 -1.03
CA SER A 300 20.49 4.71 -2.43
C SER A 300 19.90 5.92 -3.16
N LEU A 301 18.63 6.29 -2.89
CA LEU A 301 18.00 7.48 -3.46
C LEU A 301 18.68 8.76 -2.94
N ILE A 302 18.93 8.86 -1.64
CA ILE A 302 19.55 10.04 -1.01
C ILE A 302 20.99 10.21 -1.49
N GLU A 303 21.75 9.12 -1.57
CA GLU A 303 23.13 9.13 -2.09
C GLU A 303 23.18 9.59 -3.54
N GLY A 304 22.29 9.08 -4.41
CA GLY A 304 22.20 9.51 -5.81
C GLY A 304 21.84 10.99 -5.96
N LEU A 305 20.92 11.52 -5.16
CA LEU A 305 20.55 12.94 -5.17
C LEU A 305 21.71 13.83 -4.71
N ALA A 306 22.51 13.38 -3.72
CA ALA A 306 23.67 14.12 -3.25
C ALA A 306 24.80 14.18 -4.30
N GLU A 307 24.99 13.12 -5.07
CA GLU A 307 25.97 13.10 -6.17
C GLU A 307 25.56 14.03 -7.31
N ASP A 308 24.28 14.11 -7.64
CA ASP A 308 23.76 15.02 -8.68
C ASP A 308 23.91 16.50 -8.27
N GLU A 309 23.75 16.84 -6.99
CA GLU A 309 23.94 18.20 -6.47
C GLU A 309 25.46 18.62 -6.43
N VAL A 310 26.39 17.68 -6.33
CA VAL A 310 27.85 17.92 -6.25
C VAL A 310 28.53 17.73 -7.61
N GLY A 311 27.88 17.12 -8.60
CA GLY A 311 28.48 16.63 -9.84
C GLY A 311 29.13 17.63 -10.80
N PRO A 312 28.69 18.89 -10.95
CA PRO A 312 29.34 19.85 -11.86
C PRO A 312 30.66 20.49 -11.33
N MET A 313 30.78 20.62 -10.00
CA MET A 313 31.88 21.42 -9.41
C MET A 313 33.24 20.69 -9.33
N LYS A 314 33.26 19.35 -9.33
CA LYS A 314 34.52 18.56 -9.23
C LYS A 314 35.24 18.31 -10.56
N ARG A 315 34.57 18.49 -11.70
CA ARG A 315 35.24 18.33 -13.03
C ARG A 315 36.11 19.51 -13.47
N THR A 316 35.95 20.69 -12.87
CA THR A 316 36.66 21.90 -13.23
C THR A 316 38.02 22.09 -12.50
N LEU A 317 38.31 21.27 -11.49
CA LEU A 317 39.56 21.42 -10.68
C LEU A 317 40.66 20.38 -10.98
N ARG A 318 40.51 19.52 -12.01
CA ARG A 318 41.56 18.58 -12.44
C ARG A 318 42.14 18.88 -13.82
N GLY A 319 42.04 20.10 -14.29
CA GLY A 319 42.62 20.56 -15.56
C GLY A 319 43.35 21.85 -15.39
N ARG A 320 44.48 21.82 -14.67
CA ARG A 320 45.65 22.76 -14.84
C ARG A 320 46.87 22.13 -14.22
#